data_7d751bca32affff684a2db836bfe9b8c
#
_entry.id   7d751bca32affff684a2db836bfe9b8c
#
_cell.length_a   1.000
_cell.length_b   1.000
_cell.length_c   1.000
_cell.angle_alpha   90.00
_cell.angle_beta   90.00
_cell.angle_gamma   90.00
#
_symmetry.space_group_name_H-M   'P 1'
#
loop_
_entity.id
_entity.type
_entity.pdbx_description
1 polymer ?
#
loop_
_entity_poly.entity_id
_entity_poly.type
_entity_poly.pdbx_seq_one_letter_code
_entity_poly.pdbx_strand_id
1 'polypeptide(L)' 'MPAVVKAFIERHVQHISYPSNKSEIIAACASMAEMPKADREWIEQNLPNGTYRSADEVVRALKL' A
#
# COMPACT_ATOMS: atom_id res chain seq x y z
N MET A 1 -10.40 -15.65 -0.93
CA MET A 1 -9.27 -15.25 -1.78
C MET A 1 -9.31 -13.76 -2.02
N PRO A 2 -8.28 -13.03 -1.66
CA PRO A 2 -8.30 -11.60 -1.88
C PRO A 2 -8.24 -11.30 -3.37
N ALA A 3 -9.00 -10.30 -3.78
CA ALA A 3 -9.00 -9.85 -5.17
C ALA A 3 -7.90 -8.83 -5.42
N VAL A 4 -6.82 -8.91 -4.64
CA VAL A 4 -5.70 -7.97 -4.75
C VAL A 4 -4.87 -8.32 -5.96
N VAL A 5 -4.70 -7.35 -6.85
CA VAL A 5 -3.89 -7.48 -8.05
C VAL A 5 -2.64 -6.64 -7.86
N LYS A 6 -1.48 -7.26 -8.04
CA LYS A 6 -0.19 -6.60 -7.85
C LYS A 6 -0.09 -5.28 -8.63
N ALA A 7 -0.47 -5.29 -9.90
CA ALA A 7 -0.39 -4.09 -10.74
C ALA A 7 -1.27 -2.96 -10.20
N PHE A 8 -2.43 -3.31 -9.65
CA PHE A 8 -3.34 -2.34 -9.07
C PHE A 8 -2.72 -1.68 -7.83
N ILE A 9 -2.15 -2.50 -6.96
CA ILE A 9 -1.49 -1.99 -5.75
C ILE A 9 -0.28 -1.13 -6.12
N GLU A 10 0.54 -1.58 -7.07
CA GLU A 10 1.70 -0.81 -7.51
C GLU A 10 1.30 0.57 -8.03
N ARG A 11 0.22 0.63 -8.80
CA ARG A 11 -0.26 1.90 -9.35
C ARG A 11 -0.66 2.87 -8.24
N HIS A 12 -1.35 2.37 -7.21
CA HIS A 12 -1.82 3.22 -6.13
C HIS A 12 -0.69 3.69 -5.23
N VAL A 13 0.21 2.80 -4.86
CA VAL A 13 1.31 3.19 -3.98
C VAL A 13 2.32 4.12 -4.64
N GLN A 14 2.37 4.16 -5.96
CA GLN A 14 3.22 5.12 -6.67
C GLN A 14 2.77 6.56 -6.49
N HIS A 15 1.51 6.78 -6.13
CA HIS A 15 0.99 8.13 -5.91
C HIS A 15 1.24 8.64 -4.50
N ILE A 16 1.82 7.83 -3.65
CA ILE A 16 2.14 8.21 -2.27
C ILE A 16 3.49 8.93 -2.28
N SER A 17 3.61 9.96 -1.43
CA SER A 17 4.88 10.68 -1.28
C SER A 17 5.83 9.87 -0.42
N TYR A 18 7.03 9.66 -0.91
CA TYR A 18 8.05 8.93 -0.16
C TYR A 18 9.18 9.87 0.25
N PRO A 19 9.90 9.57 1.34
CA PRO A 19 9.72 8.41 2.21
C PRO A 19 8.46 8.51 3.07
N SER A 20 7.88 7.37 3.40
CA SER A 20 6.68 7.28 4.24
C SER A 20 6.77 6.05 5.12
N ASN A 21 6.22 6.13 6.33
CA ASN A 21 6.11 4.95 7.18
C ASN A 21 4.77 4.25 6.91
N LYS A 22 4.57 3.08 7.55
CA LYS A 22 3.34 2.31 7.36
C LYS A 22 2.10 3.16 7.64
N SER A 23 2.09 3.91 8.73
CA SER A 23 0.95 4.74 9.11
C SER A 23 0.60 5.74 8.01
N GLU A 24 1.62 6.39 7.47
CA GLU A 24 1.43 7.36 6.41
C GLU A 24 0.91 6.71 5.12
N ILE A 25 1.41 5.52 4.82
CA ILE A 25 0.97 4.78 3.64
C ILE A 25 -0.50 4.38 3.78
N ILE A 26 -0.89 3.89 4.95
CA ILE A 26 -2.28 3.50 5.19
C ILE A 26 -3.20 4.72 5.14
N ALA A 27 -2.77 5.85 5.71
CA ALA A 27 -3.55 7.08 5.65
C ALA A 27 -3.72 7.56 4.22
N ALA A 28 -2.67 7.47 3.41
CA ALA A 28 -2.76 7.83 1.99
C ALA A 28 -3.71 6.90 1.24
N CYS A 29 -3.65 5.61 1.51
CA CYS A 29 -4.57 4.64 0.90
C CYS A 29 -6.02 4.94 1.30
N ALA A 30 -6.23 5.34 2.56
CA ALA A 30 -7.57 5.66 3.05
C ALA A 30 -8.18 6.86 2.34
N SER A 31 -7.34 7.79 1.88
CA SER A 31 -7.83 8.97 1.16
C SER A 31 -7.99 8.74 -0.34
N MET A 32 -7.59 7.58 -0.84
CA MET A 32 -7.77 7.23 -2.26
C MET A 32 -9.18 6.68 -2.48
N ALA A 33 -10.03 7.47 -3.14
CA ALA A 33 -11.42 7.05 -3.38
C ALA A 33 -11.51 5.81 -4.25
N GLU A 34 -10.51 5.56 -5.10
CA GLU A 34 -10.51 4.44 -6.01
C GLU A 34 -10.05 3.13 -5.38
N MET A 35 -9.46 3.18 -4.19
CA MET A 35 -8.98 1.96 -3.55
C MET A 35 -10.10 1.32 -2.74
N PRO A 36 -10.51 0.08 -3.06
CA PRO A 36 -11.53 -0.61 -2.29
C PRO A 36 -11.09 -0.80 -0.84
N LYS A 37 -12.07 -0.77 0.05
CA LYS A 37 -11.80 -0.96 1.48
C LYS A 37 -11.09 -2.28 1.77
N ALA A 38 -11.49 -3.34 1.07
CA ALA A 38 -10.89 -4.66 1.25
C ALA A 38 -9.40 -4.65 0.91
N ASP A 39 -9.01 -3.96 -0.16
CA ASP A 39 -7.62 -3.86 -0.56
C ASP A 39 -6.81 -3.05 0.45
N ARG A 40 -7.38 -1.96 0.95
CA ARG A 40 -6.72 -1.14 1.98
C ARG A 40 -6.51 -1.95 3.27
N GLU A 41 -7.51 -2.70 3.68
CA GLU A 41 -7.40 -3.53 4.87
C GLU A 41 -6.36 -4.63 4.69
N TRP A 42 -6.29 -5.19 3.49
CA TRP A 42 -5.29 -6.20 3.18
C TRP A 42 -3.87 -5.63 3.30
N ILE A 43 -3.66 -4.44 2.77
CA ILE A 43 -2.36 -3.77 2.88
C ILE A 43 -2.03 -3.53 4.35
N GLU A 44 -3.00 -3.03 5.12
CA GLU A 44 -2.80 -2.75 6.54
C GLU A 44 -2.38 -4.00 7.31
N GLN A 45 -2.98 -5.14 6.99
CA GLN A 45 -2.69 -6.38 7.68
C GLN A 45 -1.37 -7.02 7.25
N ASN A 46 -0.95 -6.79 6.02
CA ASN A 46 0.20 -7.48 5.44
C ASN A 46 1.46 -6.64 5.36
N LEU A 47 1.35 -5.33 5.49
CA LEU A 47 2.52 -4.45 5.42
C LEU A 47 3.19 -4.34 6.79
N PRO A 48 4.45 -4.77 6.91
CA PRO A 48 5.19 -4.63 8.17
C PRO A 48 5.41 -3.17 8.55
N ASN A 49 5.54 -2.90 9.84
CA ASN A 49 5.90 -1.58 10.32
C ASN A 49 7.32 -1.23 9.84
N GLY A 50 7.51 0.03 9.48
CA GLY A 50 8.81 0.49 9.03
C GLY A 50 8.67 1.70 8.13
N THR A 51 9.81 2.24 7.71
CA THR A 51 9.87 3.35 6.79
C THR A 51 10.18 2.83 5.39
N TYR A 52 9.41 3.27 4.42
CA TYR A 52 9.56 2.86 3.03
C TYR A 52 10.00 4.06 2.20
N ARG A 53 11.01 3.86 1.38
CA ARG A 53 11.61 4.95 0.59
C ARG A 53 11.05 5.06 -0.80
N SER A 54 10.33 4.03 -1.25
CA SER A 54 9.76 4.02 -2.59
C SER A 54 8.60 3.04 -2.65
N ALA A 55 7.78 3.17 -3.69
CA ALA A 55 6.69 2.24 -3.93
C ALA A 55 7.19 0.81 -4.09
N ASP A 56 8.36 0.65 -4.69
CA ASP A 56 8.97 -0.66 -4.89
C ASP A 56 9.21 -1.38 -3.57
N GLU A 57 9.68 -0.64 -2.55
CA GLU A 57 9.90 -1.21 -1.23
C GLU A 57 8.59 -1.66 -0.59
N VAL A 58 7.52 -0.90 -0.79
CA VAL A 58 6.20 -1.28 -0.28
C VAL A 58 5.72 -2.57 -0.92
N VAL A 59 5.84 -2.67 -2.24
CA VAL A 59 5.41 -3.85 -2.98
C VAL A 59 6.20 -5.08 -2.54
N ARG A 60 7.50 -4.93 -2.35
CA ARG A 60 8.35 -6.03 -1.88
C ARG A 60 7.96 -6.47 -0.46
N ALA A 61 7.66 -5.52 0.40
CA ALA A 61 7.27 -5.84 1.78
C ALA A 61 5.94 -6.58 1.80
N LEU A 62 5.05 -6.30 0.87
CA LEU A 62 3.77 -7.00 0.75
C LEU A 62 3.90 -8.39 0.15
N LYS A 63 5.06 -8.72 -0.40
CA LYS A 63 5.34 -10.03 -1.01
C LYS A 63 4.39 -10.38 -2.14
N LEU A 64 4.07 -9.40 -2.92
CA LEU A 64 3.22 -9.61 -4.10
C LEU A 64 4.00 -10.19 -5.27
#